data_a41c93466f8a50b98c81b4eee66c3eae
#
_entry.id   a41c93466f8a50b98c81b4eee66c3eae
#
_cell.length_a   1.000
_cell.length_b   1.000
_cell.length_c   1.000
_cell.angle_alpha   90.00
_cell.angle_beta   90.00
_cell.angle_gamma   90.00
#
_symmetry.space_group_name_H-M   'P 1'
#
loop_
_entity.id
_entity.type
_entity.pdbx_description
1 polymer ?
#
loop_
_entity_poly.entity_id
_entity_poly.type
_entity_poly.pdbx_seq_one_letter_code
_entity_poly.pdbx_strand_id
1 'polypeptide(L)'
;NISGNAKTRDEVIRRELRQFESSWYDADKIRLSRNRIDRLGYFQSVEMETNTIIDSLDQVDISVQVEERPLGSITAGIGLSSSEDIVLNAGVSQQNFLGTGTDLSFQLNTSDISQTYAFSYTDPYWTDDGVSRSFDIYTRKFDASRITSLGDYTSDSKGLGIRFGVPYTEFDKIFFGFKYEATELGLGSNPPGRFATYCIPYLPDCSTDSFIASVGWSRDSRDNGLAPTKGSYQRANIDYATPLGGVEYARLTYKLQWFKPLTKKTDWKKAYISLKAEDRIEISQD
;
A
#
# COMPACT_ATOMS: atom_id res chain seq x y z
N ASN A 1 28.31 -8.19 10.42
CA ASN A 1 28.73 -6.99 9.72
C ASN A 1 27.75 -6.70 8.56
N ILE A 2 27.43 -5.41 8.30
CA ILE A 2 26.58 -4.97 7.18
C ILE A 2 27.42 -4.06 6.29
N SER A 3 27.31 -4.24 4.97
CA SER A 3 28.07 -3.49 3.97
C SER A 3 27.27 -3.29 2.68
N GLY A 4 27.63 -2.25 1.91
CA GLY A 4 26.98 -1.90 0.64
C GLY A 4 25.77 -0.97 0.77
N ASN A 5 25.35 -0.64 1.97
CA ASN A 5 24.23 0.25 2.27
C ASN A 5 24.66 1.72 2.39
N ALA A 6 25.05 2.32 1.29
CA ALA A 6 25.56 3.70 1.28
C ALA A 6 24.53 4.77 1.68
N LYS A 7 23.25 4.54 1.40
CA LYS A 7 22.11 5.44 1.70
C LYS A 7 21.23 4.90 2.81
N THR A 8 20.96 3.60 2.80
CA THR A 8 20.10 2.93 3.77
C THR A 8 20.81 2.83 5.10
N ARG A 9 20.17 3.26 6.18
CA ARG A 9 20.72 3.15 7.52
C ARG A 9 20.80 1.68 7.95
N ASP A 10 21.83 1.34 8.73
CA ASP A 10 22.04 -0.01 9.27
C ASP A 10 20.82 -0.54 10.01
N GLU A 11 20.14 0.32 10.77
CA GLU A 11 18.94 -0.03 11.55
C GLU A 11 17.83 -0.62 10.67
N VAL A 12 17.69 -0.15 9.42
CA VAL A 12 16.69 -0.62 8.47
C VAL A 12 16.94 -2.07 8.06
N ILE A 13 18.19 -2.46 7.95
CA ILE A 13 18.59 -3.84 7.64
C ILE A 13 18.55 -4.69 8.91
N ARG A 14 19.06 -4.20 10.03
CA ARG A 14 19.14 -4.94 11.31
C ARG A 14 17.78 -5.38 11.82
N ARG A 15 16.76 -4.55 11.72
CA ARG A 15 15.39 -4.89 12.16
C ARG A 15 14.75 -6.04 11.38
N GLU A 16 15.27 -6.33 10.18
CA GLU A 16 14.82 -7.47 9.38
C GLU A 16 15.54 -8.79 9.72
N LEU A 17 16.62 -8.73 10.49
CA LEU A 17 17.36 -9.92 10.89
C LEU A 17 16.57 -10.72 11.94
N ARG A 18 16.56 -12.05 11.77
CA ARG A 18 15.96 -13.00 12.72
C ARG A 18 17.02 -13.88 13.41
N GLN A 19 18.24 -13.88 12.87
CA GLN A 19 19.41 -14.39 13.55
C GLN A 19 20.00 -13.26 14.40
N PHE A 20 19.86 -13.35 15.72
CA PHE A 20 20.38 -12.34 16.64
C PHE A 20 21.82 -12.64 17.02
N GLU A 21 22.53 -11.60 17.41
CA GLU A 21 23.89 -11.68 17.93
C GLU A 21 23.90 -12.55 19.22
N SER A 22 24.96 -13.31 19.42
CA SER A 22 25.13 -14.23 20.57
C SER A 22 24.05 -15.31 20.70
N SER A 23 23.27 -15.57 19.66
CA SER A 23 22.31 -16.69 19.63
C SER A 23 22.88 -17.89 18.87
N TRP A 24 22.29 -19.07 19.11
CA TRP A 24 22.65 -20.27 18.37
C TRP A 24 22.43 -20.08 16.87
N TYR A 25 23.42 -20.53 16.09
CA TYR A 25 23.34 -20.51 14.63
C TYR A 25 22.15 -21.29 14.12
N ASP A 26 21.36 -20.66 13.25
CA ASP A 26 20.19 -21.26 12.63
C ASP A 26 20.10 -20.84 11.17
N ALA A 27 20.36 -21.78 10.27
CA ALA A 27 20.33 -21.54 8.83
C ALA A 27 18.96 -21.12 8.30
N ASP A 28 17.86 -21.55 8.94
CA ASP A 28 16.52 -21.15 8.56
C ASP A 28 16.25 -19.69 8.94
N LYS A 29 16.75 -19.23 10.08
CA LYS A 29 16.68 -17.82 10.47
C LYS A 29 17.49 -16.92 9.55
N ILE A 30 18.66 -17.37 9.11
CA ILE A 30 19.48 -16.63 8.13
C ILE A 30 18.74 -16.53 6.79
N ARG A 31 18.18 -17.63 6.31
CA ARG A 31 17.37 -17.62 5.09
C ARG A 31 16.14 -16.72 5.21
N LEU A 32 15.48 -16.74 6.36
CA LEU A 32 14.34 -15.88 6.64
C LEU A 32 14.75 -14.40 6.65
N SER A 33 15.87 -14.06 7.30
CA SER A 33 16.44 -12.70 7.34
C SER A 33 16.72 -12.19 5.93
N ARG A 34 17.39 -13.00 5.11
CA ARG A 34 17.65 -12.66 3.71
C ARG A 34 16.37 -12.36 2.95
N ASN A 35 15.36 -13.24 3.06
CA ASN A 35 14.08 -13.06 2.39
C ASN A 35 13.34 -11.81 2.86
N ARG A 36 13.49 -11.43 4.13
CA ARG A 36 12.89 -10.21 4.68
C ARG A 36 13.55 -8.97 4.11
N ILE A 37 14.88 -8.94 4.09
CA ILE A 37 15.64 -7.82 3.48
C ILE A 37 15.31 -7.70 1.98
N ASP A 38 15.23 -8.82 1.26
CA ASP A 38 14.82 -8.85 -0.15
C ASP A 38 13.41 -8.27 -0.37
N ARG A 39 12.49 -8.56 0.53
CA ARG A 39 11.08 -8.07 0.46
C ARG A 39 10.96 -6.57 0.66
N LEU A 40 11.90 -5.90 1.30
CA LEU A 40 11.93 -4.44 1.38
C LEU A 40 11.93 -3.82 -0.02
N GLY A 41 12.55 -4.51 -0.99
CA GLY A 41 12.67 -4.05 -2.34
C GLY A 41 13.63 -2.88 -2.50
N TYR A 42 14.49 -2.62 -1.53
CA TYR A 42 15.48 -1.53 -1.56
C TYR A 42 16.78 -1.93 -2.24
N PHE A 43 17.01 -3.23 -2.38
CA PHE A 43 18.27 -3.79 -2.85
C PHE A 43 18.07 -4.56 -4.16
N GLN A 44 19.08 -4.50 -5.02
CA GLN A 44 19.17 -5.28 -6.25
C GLN A 44 19.62 -6.70 -5.93
N SER A 45 20.57 -6.85 -4.99
CA SER A 45 21.04 -8.13 -4.47
C SER A 45 21.23 -8.07 -2.95
N VAL A 46 21.00 -9.20 -2.30
CA VAL A 46 21.23 -9.41 -0.87
C VAL A 46 22.01 -10.72 -0.71
N GLU A 47 23.24 -10.63 -0.24
CA GLU A 47 24.07 -11.78 0.04
C GLU A 47 24.33 -11.88 1.54
N MET A 48 24.20 -13.08 2.08
CA MET A 48 24.51 -13.36 3.48
C MET A 48 25.50 -14.52 3.52
N GLU A 49 26.69 -14.22 4.05
CA GLU A 49 27.77 -15.17 4.18
C GLU A 49 28.02 -15.50 5.65
N THR A 50 28.36 -16.74 5.91
CA THR A 50 28.72 -17.23 7.24
C THR A 50 30.19 -17.60 7.20
N ASN A 51 30.99 -16.87 7.97
CA ASN A 51 32.43 -17.05 8.07
C ASN A 51 32.81 -17.65 9.43
N THR A 52 33.65 -18.67 9.44
CA THR A 52 34.19 -19.20 10.68
C THR A 52 35.25 -18.26 11.23
N ILE A 53 35.24 -18.03 12.55
CA ILE A 53 36.25 -17.22 13.22
C ILE A 53 37.46 -18.11 13.50
N ILE A 54 38.66 -17.68 13.06
CA ILE A 54 39.89 -18.47 13.10
C ILE A 54 40.26 -18.90 14.54
N ASP A 55 39.96 -18.03 15.52
CA ASP A 55 40.35 -18.24 16.92
C ASP A 55 39.22 -18.85 17.80
N SER A 56 38.05 -19.17 17.21
CA SER A 56 36.88 -19.70 17.91
C SER A 56 36.22 -20.80 17.10
N LEU A 57 36.28 -22.04 17.58
CA LEU A 57 35.71 -23.20 16.88
C LEU A 57 34.17 -23.28 16.95
N ASP A 58 33.57 -22.52 17.87
CA ASP A 58 32.15 -22.53 18.20
C ASP A 58 31.42 -21.23 17.79
N GLN A 59 32.13 -20.32 17.11
CA GLN A 59 31.55 -19.03 16.71
C GLN A 59 31.66 -18.83 15.18
N VAL A 60 30.63 -18.18 14.65
CA VAL A 60 30.58 -17.78 13.24
C VAL A 60 30.25 -16.30 13.14
N ASP A 61 30.86 -15.63 12.18
CA ASP A 61 30.54 -14.27 11.83
C ASP A 61 29.61 -14.24 10.61
N ILE A 62 28.56 -13.45 10.70
CA ILE A 62 27.58 -13.29 9.61
C ILE A 62 27.79 -11.94 8.96
N SER A 63 28.13 -11.97 7.67
CA SER A 63 28.26 -10.78 6.83
C SER A 63 27.00 -10.64 5.97
N VAL A 64 26.43 -9.44 5.98
CA VAL A 64 25.30 -9.06 5.11
C VAL A 64 25.83 -8.03 4.12
N GLN A 65 25.91 -8.42 2.86
CA GLN A 65 26.29 -7.53 1.78
C GLN A 65 25.07 -7.22 0.93
N VAL A 66 24.80 -5.94 0.72
CA VAL A 66 23.66 -5.48 -0.06
C VAL A 66 24.13 -4.57 -1.20
N GLU A 67 23.38 -4.57 -2.29
CA GLU A 67 23.56 -3.65 -3.41
C GLU A 67 22.30 -2.81 -3.55
N GLU A 68 22.40 -1.50 -3.29
CA GLU A 68 21.25 -0.60 -3.35
C GLU A 68 20.82 -0.33 -4.78
N ARG A 69 19.50 -0.20 -4.98
CA ARG A 69 18.93 0.23 -6.25
C ARG A 69 18.29 1.63 -6.14
N PRO A 70 18.09 2.34 -7.25
CA PRO A 70 17.31 3.58 -7.25
C PRO A 70 15.87 3.30 -6.76
N LEU A 71 15.41 4.05 -5.76
CA LEU A 71 14.11 3.88 -5.10
C LEU A 71 13.16 5.06 -5.34
N GLY A 72 13.67 6.13 -5.97
CA GLY A 72 12.86 7.26 -6.37
C GLY A 72 12.28 7.08 -7.75
N SER A 73 11.04 7.46 -7.93
CA SER A 73 10.43 7.60 -9.25
C SER A 73 9.77 8.96 -9.40
N ILE A 74 10.00 9.60 -10.53
CA ILE A 74 9.32 10.82 -10.94
C ILE A 74 8.60 10.48 -12.23
N THR A 75 7.30 10.69 -12.23
CA THR A 75 6.45 10.50 -13.40
C THR A 75 5.89 11.85 -13.82
N ALA A 76 5.97 12.16 -15.09
CA ALA A 76 5.28 13.32 -15.67
C ALA A 76 4.72 12.89 -17.02
N GLY A 77 3.47 13.20 -17.26
CA GLY A 77 2.79 12.84 -18.50
C GLY A 77 1.77 13.89 -18.88
N ILE A 78 1.66 14.10 -20.18
CA ILE A 78 0.60 14.90 -20.80
C ILE A 78 -0.10 14.02 -21.82
N GLY A 79 -1.41 14.01 -21.79
CA GLY A 79 -2.24 13.26 -22.73
C GLY A 79 -3.33 14.14 -23.31
N LEU A 80 -3.86 13.71 -24.44
CA LEU A 80 -5.07 14.28 -25.04
C LEU A 80 -6.12 13.18 -25.11
N SER A 81 -7.31 13.48 -24.62
CA SER A 81 -8.45 12.59 -24.64
C SER A 81 -9.62 13.30 -25.30
N SER A 82 -10.40 12.59 -26.08
CA SER A 82 -11.62 13.14 -26.71
C SER A 82 -12.74 13.46 -25.72
N SER A 83 -12.66 12.90 -24.49
CA SER A 83 -13.65 13.12 -23.43
C SER A 83 -13.14 14.00 -22.28
N GLU A 84 -11.82 14.04 -22.08
CA GLU A 84 -11.18 14.73 -20.95
C GLU A 84 -10.29 15.91 -21.36
N ASP A 85 -10.24 16.21 -22.67
CA ASP A 85 -9.36 17.21 -23.28
C ASP A 85 -7.88 16.98 -22.90
N ILE A 86 -7.26 17.89 -22.18
CA ILE A 86 -5.87 17.76 -21.73
C ILE A 86 -5.82 17.04 -20.39
N VAL A 87 -5.09 15.93 -20.33
CA VAL A 87 -4.82 15.18 -19.10
C VAL A 87 -3.38 15.38 -18.68
N LEU A 88 -3.17 15.90 -17.49
CA LEU A 88 -1.85 16.07 -16.87
C LEU A 88 -1.69 15.10 -15.71
N ASN A 89 -0.62 14.33 -15.75
CA ASN A 89 -0.23 13.42 -14.66
C ASN A 89 1.16 13.80 -14.17
N ALA A 90 1.30 13.96 -12.85
CA ALA A 90 2.59 14.11 -12.22
C ALA A 90 2.62 13.26 -10.94
N GLY A 91 3.76 12.66 -10.67
CA GLY A 91 3.94 11.86 -9.46
C GLY A 91 5.39 11.84 -9.03
N VAL A 92 5.58 11.88 -7.72
CA VAL A 92 6.88 11.66 -7.08
C VAL A 92 6.66 10.58 -6.03
N SER A 93 7.45 9.53 -6.11
CA SER A 93 7.44 8.47 -5.10
C SER A 93 8.88 8.16 -4.71
N GLN A 94 9.13 8.14 -3.42
CA GLN A 94 10.42 7.82 -2.85
C GLN A 94 10.22 6.77 -1.75
N GLN A 95 10.64 5.56 -2.03
CA GLN A 95 10.80 4.52 -1.02
C GLN A 95 12.11 4.74 -0.27
N ASN A 96 12.16 4.29 0.97
CA ASN A 96 13.33 4.46 1.83
C ASN A 96 13.82 5.92 1.89
N PHE A 97 12.90 6.84 2.17
CA PHE A 97 13.17 8.27 2.17
C PHE A 97 14.30 8.62 3.16
N LEU A 98 15.34 9.27 2.65
CA LEU A 98 16.57 9.58 3.40
C LEU A 98 17.22 8.37 4.09
N GLY A 99 17.02 7.16 3.58
CA GLY A 99 17.60 5.94 4.15
C GLY A 99 16.93 5.44 5.44
N THR A 100 15.81 6.02 5.85
CA THR A 100 15.12 5.71 7.12
C THR A 100 14.17 4.51 7.02
N GLY A 101 13.97 3.98 5.81
CA GLY A 101 12.98 2.94 5.54
C GLY A 101 11.54 3.44 5.50
N THR A 102 11.32 4.76 5.45
CA THR A 102 9.99 5.35 5.29
C THR A 102 9.69 5.59 3.82
N ASP A 103 8.40 5.57 3.45
CA ASP A 103 7.94 5.79 2.09
C ASP A 103 7.14 7.08 2.00
N LEU A 104 7.43 7.84 0.96
CA LEU A 104 6.78 9.12 0.65
C LEU A 104 6.23 9.05 -0.77
N SER A 105 4.99 9.47 -0.99
CA SER A 105 4.45 9.64 -2.33
C SER A 105 3.57 10.87 -2.45
N PHE A 106 3.67 11.51 -3.60
CA PHE A 106 2.80 12.59 -4.02
C PHE A 106 2.30 12.29 -5.43
N GLN A 107 1.00 12.43 -5.65
CA GLN A 107 0.36 12.21 -6.95
C GLN A 107 -0.52 13.40 -7.29
N LEU A 108 -0.42 13.83 -8.53
CA LEU A 108 -1.26 14.83 -9.15
C LEU A 108 -1.78 14.24 -10.45
N ASN A 109 -3.09 14.23 -10.59
CA ASN A 109 -3.76 13.91 -11.85
C ASN A 109 -4.82 15.00 -12.08
N THR A 110 -4.80 15.66 -13.22
CA THR A 110 -5.75 16.70 -13.53
C THR A 110 -6.17 16.60 -14.97
N SER A 111 -7.49 16.60 -15.18
CA SER A 111 -8.17 16.75 -16.46
C SER A 111 -9.41 17.60 -16.25
N ASP A 112 -10.13 17.88 -17.30
CA ASP A 112 -11.40 18.60 -17.23
C ASP A 112 -12.50 17.84 -16.49
N ILE A 113 -12.38 16.51 -16.42
CA ILE A 113 -13.36 15.62 -15.74
C ILE A 113 -12.92 15.26 -14.35
N SER A 114 -11.62 15.05 -14.12
CA SER A 114 -11.11 14.51 -12.85
C SER A 114 -9.86 15.26 -12.41
N GLN A 115 -9.86 15.70 -11.16
CA GLN A 115 -8.69 16.28 -10.52
C GLN A 115 -8.43 15.54 -9.22
N THR A 116 -7.21 15.00 -9.07
CA THR A 116 -6.80 14.28 -7.86
C THR A 116 -5.43 14.77 -7.41
N TYR A 117 -5.36 15.15 -6.14
CA TYR A 117 -4.11 15.44 -5.44
C TYR A 117 -4.06 14.52 -4.25
N ALA A 118 -3.02 13.74 -4.13
CA ALA A 118 -2.85 12.80 -3.03
C ALA A 118 -1.42 12.83 -2.50
N PHE A 119 -1.31 12.83 -1.19
CA PHE A 119 -0.05 12.72 -0.46
C PHE A 119 -0.16 11.55 0.50
N SER A 120 0.87 10.70 0.54
CA SER A 120 0.95 9.56 1.44
C SER A 120 2.35 9.46 2.03
N TYR A 121 2.40 9.21 3.34
CA TYR A 121 3.61 8.93 4.09
C TYR A 121 3.40 7.64 4.88
N THR A 122 4.35 6.71 4.78
CA THR A 122 4.31 5.44 5.51
C THR A 122 5.63 5.19 6.22
N ASP A 123 5.53 4.95 7.51
CA ASP A 123 6.62 4.46 8.35
C ASP A 123 6.33 2.99 8.70
N PRO A 124 7.03 2.02 8.10
CA PRO A 124 6.77 0.60 8.34
C PRO A 124 7.23 0.11 9.71
N TYR A 125 8.07 0.90 10.41
CA TYR A 125 8.60 0.61 11.74
C TYR A 125 8.53 1.84 12.63
N TRP A 126 7.32 2.36 12.86
CA TRP A 126 7.08 3.43 13.81
C TRP A 126 7.45 3.03 15.25
N THR A 127 7.37 1.75 15.56
CA THR A 127 7.89 1.15 16.79
C THR A 127 8.89 0.05 16.47
N ASP A 128 9.78 -0.27 17.44
CA ASP A 128 10.80 -1.31 17.30
C ASP A 128 10.18 -2.70 17.06
N ASP A 129 8.96 -2.93 17.55
CA ASP A 129 8.19 -4.17 17.32
C ASP A 129 7.61 -4.28 15.91
N GLY A 130 7.85 -3.30 15.04
CA GLY A 130 7.43 -3.32 13.64
C GLY A 130 5.97 -2.89 13.42
N VAL A 131 5.38 -2.14 14.35
CA VAL A 131 4.10 -1.48 14.10
C VAL A 131 4.31 -0.39 13.05
N SER A 132 3.59 -0.48 11.95
CA SER A 132 3.62 0.53 10.89
C SER A 132 2.60 1.63 11.15
N ARG A 133 2.92 2.84 10.67
CA ARG A 133 2.03 4.00 10.69
C ARG A 133 2.02 4.66 9.31
N SER A 134 0.82 4.95 8.82
CA SER A 134 0.63 5.67 7.54
C SER A 134 -0.29 6.85 7.72
N PHE A 135 0.01 7.92 6.99
CA PHE A 135 -0.81 9.12 6.86
C PHE A 135 -1.15 9.33 5.39
N ASP A 136 -2.42 9.59 5.11
CA ASP A 136 -2.93 9.86 3.78
C ASP A 136 -3.73 11.16 3.80
N ILE A 137 -3.45 12.05 2.85
CA ILE A 137 -4.23 13.28 2.62
C ILE A 137 -4.54 13.35 1.14
N TYR A 138 -5.78 13.60 0.78
CA TYR A 138 -6.15 13.75 -0.62
C TYR A 138 -7.30 14.73 -0.81
N THR A 139 -7.36 15.29 -2.00
CA THR A 139 -8.54 15.93 -2.55
C THR A 139 -8.80 15.38 -3.94
N ARG A 140 -10.06 15.10 -4.22
CA ARG A 140 -10.54 14.57 -5.50
C ARG A 140 -11.77 15.34 -5.93
N LYS A 141 -11.72 15.81 -7.17
CA LYS A 141 -12.87 16.39 -7.85
C LYS A 141 -13.22 15.55 -9.05
N PHE A 142 -14.49 15.33 -9.27
CA PHE A 142 -15.00 14.63 -10.43
C PHE A 142 -16.20 15.37 -10.99
N ASP A 143 -16.16 15.70 -12.28
CA ASP A 143 -17.24 16.39 -13.02
C ASP A 143 -17.80 15.44 -14.09
N ALA A 144 -18.95 14.87 -13.80
CA ALA A 144 -19.65 13.96 -14.72
C ALA A 144 -20.46 14.68 -15.79
N SER A 145 -20.68 16.00 -15.67
CA SER A 145 -21.50 16.77 -16.61
C SER A 145 -20.99 16.69 -18.06
N ARG A 146 -19.69 16.47 -18.20
CA ARG A 146 -19.03 16.30 -19.52
C ARG A 146 -19.13 14.90 -20.09
N ILE A 147 -19.64 13.92 -19.33
CA ILE A 147 -19.82 12.54 -19.77
C ILE A 147 -21.31 12.26 -19.98
N THR A 148 -21.76 12.32 -21.23
CA THR A 148 -23.17 12.24 -21.61
C THR A 148 -23.91 11.01 -21.05
N SER A 149 -23.21 9.90 -20.74
CA SER A 149 -23.81 8.66 -20.25
C SER A 149 -23.94 8.59 -18.72
N LEU A 150 -23.31 9.48 -17.97
CA LEU A 150 -23.27 9.42 -16.50
C LEU A 150 -24.27 10.34 -15.80
N GLY A 151 -24.84 11.32 -16.51
CA GLY A 151 -25.72 12.35 -15.96
C GLY A 151 -24.93 13.55 -15.44
N ASP A 152 -25.66 14.59 -15.05
CA ASP A 152 -25.10 15.90 -14.72
C ASP A 152 -24.92 16.04 -13.21
N TYR A 153 -23.71 15.76 -12.71
CA TYR A 153 -23.33 15.94 -11.33
C TYR A 153 -21.83 16.17 -11.16
N THR A 154 -21.46 16.82 -10.07
CA THR A 154 -20.06 16.96 -9.60
C THR A 154 -19.90 16.28 -8.25
N SER A 155 -18.70 15.77 -7.99
CA SER A 155 -18.35 15.18 -6.68
C SER A 155 -16.99 15.66 -6.25
N ASP A 156 -16.95 16.44 -5.17
CA ASP A 156 -15.74 16.94 -4.55
C ASP A 156 -15.54 16.20 -3.22
N SER A 157 -14.41 15.50 -3.08
CA SER A 157 -14.08 14.78 -1.86
C SER A 157 -12.73 15.21 -1.33
N LYS A 158 -12.64 15.46 -0.03
CA LYS A 158 -11.41 15.76 0.69
C LYS A 158 -11.28 14.80 1.85
N GLY A 159 -10.12 14.20 2.02
CA GLY A 159 -9.94 13.22 3.06
C GLY A 159 -8.57 13.28 3.70
N LEU A 160 -8.54 12.91 4.96
CA LEU A 160 -7.34 12.64 5.71
C LEU A 160 -7.50 11.33 6.48
N GLY A 161 -6.44 10.55 6.55
CA GLY A 161 -6.47 9.25 7.20
C GLY A 161 -5.19 8.93 7.95
N ILE A 162 -5.33 8.15 9.00
CA ILE A 162 -4.22 7.51 9.70
C ILE A 162 -4.49 6.00 9.77
N ARG A 163 -3.46 5.21 9.54
CA ARG A 163 -3.55 3.75 9.64
C ARG A 163 -2.35 3.20 10.39
N PHE A 164 -2.62 2.24 11.25
CA PHE A 164 -1.61 1.46 11.96
C PHE A 164 -1.68 0.00 11.49
N GLY A 165 -0.51 -0.62 11.32
CA GLY A 165 -0.42 -2.03 10.98
C GLY A 165 0.43 -2.75 12.01
N VAL A 166 -0.16 -3.71 12.70
CA VAL A 166 0.48 -4.49 13.77
C VAL A 166 0.85 -5.86 13.21
N PRO A 167 2.13 -6.24 13.15
CA PRO A 167 2.54 -7.58 12.76
C PRO A 167 2.12 -8.58 13.84
N TYR A 168 1.35 -9.59 13.46
CA TYR A 168 0.89 -10.65 14.37
C TYR A 168 1.74 -11.91 14.22
N THR A 169 2.12 -12.25 12.99
CA THR A 169 3.08 -13.32 12.66
C THR A 169 4.04 -12.82 11.58
N GLU A 170 4.98 -13.68 11.15
CA GLU A 170 5.90 -13.36 10.03
C GLU A 170 5.19 -13.03 8.72
N PHE A 171 3.95 -13.49 8.56
CA PHE A 171 3.18 -13.33 7.32
C PHE A 171 1.90 -12.53 7.51
N ASP A 172 1.42 -12.37 8.75
CA ASP A 172 0.13 -11.77 9.05
C ASP A 172 0.28 -10.41 9.70
N LYS A 173 -0.53 -9.44 9.24
CA LYS A 173 -0.65 -8.10 9.83
C LYS A 173 -2.12 -7.76 10.06
N ILE A 174 -2.41 -7.12 11.18
CA ILE A 174 -3.71 -6.54 11.50
C ILE A 174 -3.61 -5.03 11.31
N PHE A 175 -4.62 -4.43 10.71
CA PHE A 175 -4.66 -3.00 10.45
C PHE A 175 -5.79 -2.35 11.21
N PHE A 176 -5.53 -1.16 11.73
CA PHE A 176 -6.52 -0.25 12.32
C PHE A 176 -6.38 1.09 11.62
N GLY A 177 -7.48 1.67 11.19
CA GLY A 177 -7.47 2.94 10.50
C GLY A 177 -8.60 3.84 10.95
N PHE A 178 -8.34 5.14 10.89
CA PHE A 178 -9.33 6.18 11.03
C PHE A 178 -9.18 7.14 9.86
N LYS A 179 -10.29 7.46 9.23
CA LYS A 179 -10.34 8.38 8.09
C LYS A 179 -11.49 9.34 8.28
N TYR A 180 -11.22 10.59 8.03
CA TYR A 180 -12.23 11.62 7.83
C TYR A 180 -12.33 11.92 6.34
N GLU A 181 -13.54 12.00 5.83
CA GLU A 181 -13.82 12.36 4.43
C GLU A 181 -15.01 13.31 4.37
N ALA A 182 -14.79 14.51 3.84
CA ALA A 182 -15.83 15.45 3.49
C ALA A 182 -16.15 15.28 2.00
N THR A 183 -17.40 15.08 1.66
CA THR A 183 -17.88 14.93 0.28
C THR A 183 -18.99 15.91 0.02
N GLU A 184 -18.88 16.64 -1.07
CA GLU A 184 -19.87 17.57 -1.59
C GLU A 184 -20.33 17.09 -2.97
N LEU A 185 -21.64 16.94 -3.15
CA LEU A 185 -22.26 16.58 -4.41
C LEU A 185 -23.00 17.79 -4.99
N GLY A 186 -22.55 18.26 -6.15
CA GLY A 186 -23.26 19.25 -6.93
C GLY A 186 -24.20 18.54 -7.92
N LEU A 187 -25.48 18.79 -7.84
CA LEU A 187 -26.47 18.24 -8.76
C LEU A 187 -26.75 19.25 -9.87
N GLY A 188 -26.56 18.85 -11.12
CA GLY A 188 -26.88 19.67 -12.28
C GLY A 188 -28.34 19.52 -12.70
N SER A 189 -28.64 19.80 -13.98
CA SER A 189 -30.01 19.84 -14.50
C SER A 189 -30.64 18.45 -14.71
N ASN A 190 -29.82 17.40 -14.87
CA ASN A 190 -30.27 16.03 -15.10
C ASN A 190 -29.41 15.01 -14.30
N PRO A 191 -29.47 15.07 -12.96
CA PRO A 191 -28.66 14.19 -12.12
C PRO A 191 -29.18 12.75 -12.15
N PRO A 192 -28.31 11.74 -11.95
CA PRO A 192 -28.77 10.36 -11.76
C PRO A 192 -29.73 10.27 -10.55
N GLY A 193 -30.85 9.56 -10.70
CA GLY A 193 -31.89 9.46 -9.69
C GLY A 193 -31.38 9.04 -8.30
N ARG A 194 -30.37 8.15 -8.24
CA ARG A 194 -29.73 7.73 -7.00
C ARG A 194 -29.06 8.88 -6.23
N PHE A 195 -28.42 9.84 -6.93
CA PHE A 195 -27.79 11.00 -6.29
C PHE A 195 -28.82 12.03 -5.89
N ALA A 196 -29.85 12.24 -6.71
CA ALA A 196 -30.96 13.11 -6.34
C ALA A 196 -31.66 12.63 -5.05
N THR A 197 -31.93 11.33 -4.95
CA THR A 197 -32.53 10.71 -3.74
C THR A 197 -31.59 10.83 -2.54
N TYR A 198 -30.28 10.54 -2.73
CA TYR A 198 -29.28 10.64 -1.67
C TYR A 198 -29.17 12.07 -1.10
N CYS A 199 -29.27 13.08 -1.94
CA CYS A 199 -29.15 14.47 -1.50
C CYS A 199 -30.37 15.05 -0.77
N ILE A 200 -31.54 14.39 -0.84
CA ILE A 200 -32.78 14.90 -0.20
C ILE A 200 -32.57 15.29 1.28
N PRO A 201 -31.95 14.45 2.15
CA PRO A 201 -31.77 14.79 3.56
C PRO A 201 -30.70 15.87 3.80
N TYR A 202 -29.85 16.17 2.80
CA TYR A 202 -28.70 17.06 2.93
C TYR A 202 -28.85 18.39 2.18
N LEU A 203 -30.04 18.70 1.67
CA LEU A 203 -30.30 19.95 0.97
C LEU A 203 -30.16 21.17 1.90
N PRO A 204 -29.69 22.35 1.39
CA PRO A 204 -29.50 22.65 -0.04
C PRO A 204 -28.14 22.22 -0.63
N ASP A 205 -27.09 21.98 0.17
CA ASP A 205 -25.71 21.91 -0.33
C ASP A 205 -25.22 20.48 -0.59
N CYS A 206 -26.02 19.45 -0.29
CA CYS A 206 -25.64 18.03 -0.42
C CYS A 206 -24.21 17.72 0.01
N SER A 207 -23.81 18.27 1.16
CA SER A 207 -22.51 18.09 1.79
C SER A 207 -22.62 17.06 2.91
N THR A 208 -21.69 16.14 2.95
CA THR A 208 -21.65 15.07 3.96
C THR A 208 -20.26 14.87 4.48
N ASP A 209 -20.14 14.72 5.78
CA ASP A 209 -18.93 14.33 6.46
C ASP A 209 -18.99 12.85 6.84
N SER A 210 -17.89 12.14 6.72
CA SER A 210 -17.81 10.74 7.08
C SER A 210 -16.62 10.48 7.99
N PHE A 211 -16.88 9.88 9.16
CA PHE A 211 -15.85 9.38 10.06
C PHE A 211 -15.78 7.86 9.93
N ILE A 212 -14.73 7.36 9.29
CA ILE A 212 -14.62 5.97 8.92
C ILE A 212 -13.59 5.29 9.80
N ALA A 213 -14.03 4.29 10.57
CA ALA A 213 -13.17 3.37 11.28
C ALA A 213 -12.93 2.12 10.40
N SER A 214 -11.69 1.68 10.34
CA SER A 214 -11.30 0.52 9.53
C SER A 214 -10.58 -0.50 10.40
N VAL A 215 -10.93 -1.77 10.21
CA VAL A 215 -10.19 -2.92 10.74
C VAL A 215 -9.91 -3.87 9.60
N GLY A 216 -8.67 -4.32 9.50
CA GLY A 216 -8.28 -5.22 8.43
C GLY A 216 -7.26 -6.26 8.87
N TRP A 217 -7.15 -7.30 8.08
CA TRP A 217 -6.13 -8.33 8.19
C TRP A 217 -5.52 -8.58 6.82
N SER A 218 -4.21 -8.82 6.79
CA SER A 218 -3.54 -9.30 5.59
C SER A 218 -2.56 -10.41 5.90
N ARG A 219 -2.47 -11.37 4.98
CA ARG A 219 -1.46 -12.43 4.97
C ARG A 219 -0.69 -12.38 3.66
N ASP A 220 0.63 -12.25 3.75
CA ASP A 220 1.52 -12.27 2.60
C ASP A 220 2.58 -13.35 2.74
N SER A 221 2.38 -14.47 2.06
CA SER A 221 3.28 -15.62 2.02
C SER A 221 4.00 -15.77 0.67
N ARG A 222 3.99 -14.72 -0.16
CA ARG A 222 4.65 -14.72 -1.47
C ARG A 222 6.17 -14.81 -1.32
N ASP A 223 6.81 -15.51 -2.22
CA ASP A 223 8.28 -15.63 -2.29
C ASP A 223 8.97 -14.32 -2.68
N ASN A 224 8.31 -13.48 -3.48
CA ASN A 224 8.80 -12.16 -3.88
C ASN A 224 7.64 -11.18 -4.00
N GLY A 225 7.84 -9.92 -3.55
CA GLY A 225 6.81 -8.89 -3.55
C GLY A 225 6.50 -8.32 -4.95
N LEU A 226 7.50 -8.25 -5.82
CA LEU A 226 7.39 -7.64 -7.15
C LEU A 226 7.00 -8.64 -8.24
N ALA A 227 7.65 -9.80 -8.25
CA ALA A 227 7.43 -10.86 -9.24
C ALA A 227 7.21 -12.21 -8.54
N PRO A 228 6.07 -12.40 -7.87
CA PRO A 228 5.80 -13.61 -7.11
C PRO A 228 5.62 -14.81 -8.04
N THR A 229 6.24 -15.92 -7.66
CA THR A 229 6.11 -17.19 -8.38
C THR A 229 5.43 -18.26 -7.53
N LYS A 230 5.41 -18.09 -6.20
CA LYS A 230 4.84 -19.03 -5.24
C LYS A 230 4.28 -18.29 -4.03
N GLY A 231 3.24 -18.88 -3.43
CA GLY A 231 2.62 -18.37 -2.21
C GLY A 231 1.30 -17.66 -2.47
N SER A 232 0.80 -16.94 -1.49
CA SER A 232 -0.48 -16.24 -1.57
C SER A 232 -0.41 -14.88 -0.87
N TYR A 233 -1.23 -13.96 -1.37
CA TYR A 233 -1.56 -12.71 -0.69
C TYR A 233 -3.05 -12.66 -0.46
N GLN A 234 -3.45 -12.41 0.77
CA GLN A 234 -4.85 -12.26 1.18
C GLN A 234 -4.98 -10.96 1.97
N ARG A 235 -6.08 -10.29 1.77
CA ARG A 235 -6.42 -9.09 2.55
C ARG A 235 -7.93 -9.01 2.71
N ALA A 236 -8.37 -8.88 3.96
CA ALA A 236 -9.73 -8.55 4.33
C ALA A 236 -9.73 -7.20 5.03
N ASN A 237 -10.69 -6.35 4.74
CA ASN A 237 -10.86 -5.04 5.37
C ASN A 237 -12.34 -4.75 5.57
N ILE A 238 -12.68 -4.26 6.74
CA ILE A 238 -14.01 -3.77 7.09
C ILE A 238 -13.85 -2.27 7.37
N ASP A 239 -14.57 -1.46 6.64
CA ASP A 239 -14.71 -0.03 6.85
C ASP A 239 -16.11 0.24 7.37
N TYR A 240 -16.21 0.95 8.47
CA TYR A 240 -17.48 1.40 9.04
C TYR A 240 -17.50 2.92 9.14
N ALA A 241 -18.39 3.52 8.37
CA ALA A 241 -18.67 4.94 8.47
C ALA A 241 -19.67 5.16 9.62
N THR A 242 -19.26 5.95 10.61
CA THR A 242 -20.08 6.19 11.81
C THR A 242 -21.15 7.22 11.52
N PRO A 243 -22.32 7.16 12.20
CA PRO A 243 -23.41 8.10 12.01
C PRO A 243 -23.07 9.54 12.47
N LEU A 244 -21.90 9.76 13.08
CA LEU A 244 -21.45 11.09 13.52
C LEU A 244 -21.29 12.10 12.38
N GLY A 245 -21.08 11.64 11.15
CA GLY A 245 -20.88 12.48 9.97
C GLY A 245 -22.07 12.56 9.02
N GLY A 246 -23.21 11.98 9.36
CA GLY A 246 -24.43 12.01 8.54
C GLY A 246 -24.52 10.87 7.50
N VAL A 247 -23.46 10.10 7.27
CA VAL A 247 -23.46 8.93 6.38
C VAL A 247 -23.08 7.69 7.16
N GLU A 248 -23.94 6.67 7.16
CA GLU A 248 -23.67 5.40 7.81
C GLU A 248 -23.63 4.27 6.77
N TYR A 249 -22.51 3.54 6.73
CA TYR A 249 -22.39 2.33 5.93
C TYR A 249 -21.33 1.39 6.50
N ALA A 250 -21.46 0.12 6.20
CA ALA A 250 -20.40 -0.87 6.38
C ALA A 250 -19.95 -1.42 5.04
N ARG A 251 -18.65 -1.49 4.81
CA ARG A 251 -18.05 -2.01 3.59
C ARG A 251 -17.06 -3.10 3.90
N LEU A 252 -17.27 -4.28 3.37
CA LEU A 252 -16.31 -5.38 3.40
C LEU A 252 -15.58 -5.46 2.07
N THR A 253 -14.27 -5.50 2.11
CA THR A 253 -13.42 -5.74 0.94
C THR A 253 -12.56 -6.96 1.19
N TYR A 254 -12.55 -7.91 0.26
CA TYR A 254 -11.68 -9.07 0.30
C TYR A 254 -10.90 -9.19 -1.00
N LYS A 255 -9.58 -9.40 -0.87
CA LYS A 255 -8.65 -9.58 -1.99
C LYS A 255 -7.85 -10.85 -1.80
N LEU A 256 -7.84 -11.71 -2.81
CA LEU A 256 -7.05 -12.93 -2.87
C LEU A 256 -6.16 -12.93 -4.12
N GLN A 257 -4.89 -13.25 -3.93
CA GLN A 257 -3.95 -13.56 -5.00
C GLN A 257 -3.24 -14.86 -4.63
N TRP A 258 -3.15 -15.78 -5.56
CA TRP A 258 -2.49 -17.06 -5.36
C TRP A 258 -1.56 -17.36 -6.52
N PHE A 259 -0.36 -17.86 -6.22
CA PHE A 259 0.69 -18.15 -7.17
C PHE A 259 1.20 -19.58 -6.98
N LYS A 260 1.28 -20.33 -8.07
CA LYS A 260 1.80 -21.68 -8.07
C LYS A 260 2.70 -21.89 -9.29
N PRO A 261 3.94 -22.38 -9.11
CA PRO A 261 4.79 -22.71 -10.25
C PRO A 261 4.23 -23.92 -11.00
N LEU A 262 4.16 -23.85 -12.32
CA LEU A 262 3.68 -24.93 -13.18
C LEU A 262 4.76 -25.99 -13.47
N THR A 263 6.03 -25.61 -13.35
CA THR A 263 7.16 -26.49 -13.64
C THR A 263 8.14 -26.55 -12.48
N LYS A 264 8.70 -27.72 -12.22
CA LYS A 264 9.77 -27.95 -11.24
C LYS A 264 11.17 -27.76 -11.82
N LYS A 265 11.33 -27.65 -13.15
CA LYS A 265 12.62 -27.57 -13.85
C LYS A 265 12.97 -26.13 -14.18
N THR A 266 14.12 -25.77 -13.72
CA THR A 266 14.88 -24.56 -13.95
C THR A 266 15.42 -24.51 -15.36
N ASP A 267 14.69 -24.09 -16.35
CA ASP A 267 15.33 -23.42 -17.48
C ASP A 267 14.31 -22.55 -18.23
N TRP A 268 14.57 -21.33 -18.19
CA TRP A 268 14.22 -20.16 -19.01
C TRP A 268 12.74 -19.79 -19.28
N LYS A 269 11.73 -20.39 -18.65
CA LYS A 269 10.38 -19.78 -18.54
C LYS A 269 9.69 -20.26 -17.27
N LYS A 270 9.77 -19.48 -16.20
CA LYS A 270 8.94 -19.69 -15.00
C LYS A 270 7.48 -19.42 -15.37
N ALA A 271 6.78 -20.45 -15.87
CA ALA A 271 5.34 -20.36 -16.02
C ALA A 271 4.68 -20.53 -14.65
N TYR A 272 3.81 -19.61 -14.29
CA TYR A 272 3.01 -19.66 -13.06
C TYR A 272 1.55 -19.32 -13.37
N ILE A 273 0.63 -19.87 -12.58
CA ILE A 273 -0.77 -19.48 -12.58
C ILE A 273 -0.95 -18.44 -11.48
N SER A 274 -1.52 -17.30 -11.82
CA SER A 274 -2.00 -16.33 -10.84
C SER A 274 -3.52 -16.27 -10.89
N LEU A 275 -4.17 -16.43 -9.73
CA LEU A 275 -5.57 -16.13 -9.55
C LEU A 275 -5.67 -14.85 -8.75
N LYS A 276 -6.44 -13.90 -9.25
CA LYS A 276 -6.78 -12.67 -8.55
C LYS A 276 -8.29 -12.60 -8.42
N ALA A 277 -8.77 -12.48 -7.20
CA ALA A 277 -10.16 -12.19 -6.91
C ALA A 277 -10.21 -11.01 -5.95
N GLU A 278 -11.07 -10.07 -6.24
CA GLU A 278 -11.36 -8.93 -5.38
C GLU A 278 -12.88 -8.77 -5.37
N ASP A 279 -13.46 -8.80 -4.19
CA ASP A 279 -14.89 -8.61 -4.00
C ASP A 279 -15.14 -7.52 -2.97
N ARG A 280 -16.21 -6.75 -3.20
CA ARG A 280 -16.61 -5.62 -2.37
C ARG A 280 -18.11 -5.69 -2.11
N ILE A 281 -18.45 -5.78 -0.84
CA ILE A 281 -19.85 -5.76 -0.39
C ILE A 281 -20.05 -4.48 0.41
N GLU A 282 -20.99 -3.65 0.01
CA GLU A 282 -21.43 -2.46 0.74
C GLU A 282 -22.83 -2.70 1.28
N ILE A 283 -23.02 -2.46 2.56
CA ILE A 283 -24.31 -2.47 3.23
C ILE A 283 -24.51 -1.05 3.77
N SER A 284 -25.43 -0.31 3.17
CA SER A 284 -25.93 0.95 3.72
C SER A 284 -27.22 0.66 4.49
N GLN A 285 -27.39 1.28 5.63
CA GLN A 285 -28.72 1.34 6.26
C GLN A 285 -29.47 2.54 5.66
N ASP A 286 -30.63 2.27 5.08
CA ASP A 286 -31.58 3.27 4.60
C ASP A 286 -32.21 4.05 5.79
#